data_ce25d2340d40a1cd4e65490483f3d7d7
#
_entry.id   ce25d2340d40a1cd4e65490483f3d7d7
#
_cell.length_a   1.000
_cell.length_b   1.000
_cell.length_c   1.000
_cell.angle_alpha   90.00
_cell.angle_beta   90.00
_cell.angle_gamma   90.00
#
_symmetry.space_group_name_H-M   'P 1'
#
loop_
_entity.id
_entity.type
_entity.pdbx_description
1 polymer ?
#
loop_
_entity_poly.entity_id
_entity_poly.type
_entity_poly.pdbx_seq_one_letter_code
_entity_poly.pdbx_strand_id
1 'polypeptide(L)'
;MKKVILTGANGFVGHHILEHFIKHTDWEIYCLDKLSYASSGHDRIRDIDVFNDERVKIFTTDLCLPLQQGLIKELGDISYIFHVAADSHVDNSISDPVPFVQNNVNSTLHILEYARQLPNLEKFIYFSTDEVYGSAPVGKNYSEGERFNCGNPYSASKGAAECICQSYANTYGMPIIITNTMNVIGERQHPEKFIPKVIKKILNGETVTIHSN
;
A
#
# COMPACT_ATOMS: atom_id res chain seq x y z
N MET A 1 4.85 24.82 -1.27
CA MET A 1 4.23 23.68 -0.56
C MET A 1 4.26 22.48 -1.52
N LYS A 2 4.73 21.32 -1.09
CA LYS A 2 4.78 20.12 -1.94
C LYS A 2 3.42 19.42 -1.96
N LYS A 3 3.10 18.82 -3.10
CA LYS A 3 1.88 18.03 -3.27
C LYS A 3 2.22 16.54 -3.33
N VAL A 4 1.51 15.75 -2.56
CA VAL A 4 1.79 14.33 -2.39
C VAL A 4 0.54 13.49 -2.66
N ILE A 5 0.66 12.46 -3.47
CA ILE A 5 -0.36 11.42 -3.56
C ILE A 5 -0.03 10.31 -2.56
N LEU A 6 -1.03 9.95 -1.76
CA LEU A 6 -1.02 8.77 -0.90
C LEU A 6 -2.15 7.83 -1.33
N THR A 7 -1.80 6.71 -1.94
CA THR A 7 -2.79 5.69 -2.30
C THR A 7 -3.03 4.73 -1.13
N GLY A 8 -4.24 4.24 -0.97
CA GLY A 8 -4.60 3.37 0.16
C GLY A 8 -4.62 4.10 1.51
N ALA A 9 -4.91 5.40 1.51
CA ALA A 9 -4.87 6.26 2.70
C ALA A 9 -5.83 5.82 3.81
N ASN A 10 -6.95 5.17 3.48
CA ASN A 10 -7.90 4.64 4.45
C ASN A 10 -7.51 3.25 4.98
N GLY A 11 -6.45 2.65 4.42
CA GLY A 11 -5.87 1.40 4.89
C GLY A 11 -5.08 1.57 6.20
N PHE A 12 -4.66 0.42 6.79
CA PHE A 12 -3.91 0.41 8.04
C PHE A 12 -2.58 1.15 7.95
N VAL A 13 -1.75 0.90 6.95
CA VAL A 13 -0.46 1.60 6.79
C VAL A 13 -0.68 3.04 6.32
N GLY A 14 -1.60 3.24 5.38
CA GLY A 14 -1.85 4.54 4.76
C GLY A 14 -2.26 5.62 5.74
N HIS A 15 -3.18 5.34 6.68
CA HIS A 15 -3.60 6.37 7.64
C HIS A 15 -2.49 6.78 8.62
N HIS A 16 -1.59 5.87 9.00
CA HIS A 16 -0.42 6.22 9.82
C HIS A 16 0.59 7.08 9.06
N ILE A 17 0.79 6.82 7.76
CA ILE A 17 1.61 7.67 6.90
C ILE A 17 0.97 9.06 6.78
N LEU A 18 -0.35 9.13 6.56
CA LEU A 18 -1.10 10.38 6.51
C LEU A 18 -0.93 11.19 7.80
N GLU A 19 -1.15 10.56 8.96
CA GLU A 19 -0.97 11.18 10.27
C GLU A 19 0.45 11.73 10.44
N HIS A 20 1.45 10.95 10.03
CA HIS A 20 2.85 11.37 10.08
C HIS A 20 3.11 12.61 9.21
N PHE A 21 2.59 12.64 7.96
CA PHE A 21 2.76 13.79 7.08
C PHE A 21 2.13 15.05 7.67
N ILE A 22 0.92 14.97 8.19
CA ILE A 22 0.22 16.11 8.77
C ILE A 22 0.95 16.66 10.00
N LYS A 23 1.54 15.79 10.82
CA LYS A 23 2.28 16.18 12.02
C LYS A 23 3.68 16.75 11.75
N HIS A 24 4.33 16.33 10.67
CA HIS A 24 5.76 16.61 10.46
C HIS A 24 6.09 17.38 9.18
N THR A 25 5.09 17.70 8.35
CA THR A 25 5.29 18.42 7.09
C THR A 25 4.24 19.51 6.90
N ASP A 26 4.50 20.40 5.95
CA ASP A 26 3.56 21.41 5.43
C ASP A 26 2.90 20.95 4.11
N TRP A 27 2.96 19.68 3.77
CA TRP A 27 2.55 19.13 2.48
C TRP A 27 1.03 19.13 2.32
N GLU A 28 0.58 19.24 1.06
CA GLU A 28 -0.81 19.01 0.64
C GLU A 28 -0.94 17.55 0.18
N ILE A 29 -1.86 16.79 0.80
CA ILE A 29 -1.95 15.34 0.62
C ILE A 29 -3.23 14.98 -0.13
N TYR A 30 -3.07 14.33 -1.26
CA TYR A 30 -4.13 13.79 -2.10
C TYR A 30 -4.28 12.30 -1.81
N CYS A 31 -5.29 11.94 -1.04
CA CYS A 31 -5.59 10.56 -0.64
C CYS A 31 -6.44 9.88 -1.71
N LEU A 32 -5.91 8.83 -2.35
CA LEU A 32 -6.64 8.04 -3.34
C LEU A 32 -6.93 6.65 -2.77
N ASP A 33 -8.20 6.27 -2.67
CA ASP A 33 -8.60 4.99 -2.09
C ASP A 33 -9.90 4.48 -2.73
N LYS A 34 -10.04 3.18 -2.97
CA LYS A 34 -11.28 2.59 -3.48
C LYS A 34 -12.29 2.24 -2.39
N LEU A 35 -11.91 2.41 -1.10
CA LEU A 35 -12.72 2.06 0.07
C LEU A 35 -13.13 0.57 0.06
N SER A 36 -12.15 -0.33 -0.05
CA SER A 36 -12.38 -1.76 0.04
C SER A 36 -12.87 -2.18 1.43
N TYR A 37 -13.28 -3.43 1.59
CA TYR A 37 -13.75 -3.99 2.88
C TYR A 37 -12.77 -3.75 4.04
N ALA A 38 -11.47 -3.71 3.76
CA ALA A 38 -10.43 -3.54 4.78
C ALA A 38 -10.22 -2.07 5.22
N SER A 39 -10.81 -1.10 4.50
CA SER A 39 -10.64 0.32 4.81
C SER A 39 -11.55 0.80 5.95
N SER A 40 -12.70 0.14 6.21
CA SER A 40 -13.74 0.62 7.13
C SER A 40 -14.22 2.04 6.79
N GLY A 41 -14.39 2.33 5.50
CA GLY A 41 -14.72 3.67 5.03
C GLY A 41 -13.62 4.68 5.38
N HIS A 42 -13.99 5.81 5.98
CA HIS A 42 -13.07 6.86 6.41
C HIS A 42 -12.80 6.87 7.92
N ASP A 43 -13.18 5.82 8.65
CA ASP A 43 -13.12 5.82 10.11
C ASP A 43 -11.70 6.05 10.64
N ARG A 44 -10.68 5.37 10.06
CA ARG A 44 -9.29 5.57 10.47
C ARG A 44 -8.79 7.00 10.29
N ILE A 45 -9.20 7.67 9.22
CA ILE A 45 -8.81 9.08 8.97
C ILE A 45 -9.53 10.01 9.95
N ARG A 46 -10.79 9.70 10.32
CA ARG A 46 -11.51 10.44 11.36
C ARG A 46 -10.91 10.23 12.75
N ASP A 47 -10.52 8.99 13.09
CA ASP A 47 -9.92 8.64 14.37
C ASP A 47 -8.59 9.35 14.65
N ILE A 48 -7.90 9.80 13.63
CA ILE A 48 -6.66 10.59 13.75
C ILE A 48 -6.88 12.10 13.56
N ASP A 49 -8.14 12.56 13.54
CA ASP A 49 -8.56 13.97 13.47
C ASP A 49 -8.04 14.74 12.24
N VAL A 50 -7.70 14.05 11.13
CA VAL A 50 -7.20 14.73 9.92
C VAL A 50 -8.22 14.78 8.78
N PHE A 51 -9.43 14.25 8.97
CA PHE A 51 -10.47 14.20 7.93
C PHE A 51 -10.87 15.60 7.42
N ASN A 52 -10.85 16.61 8.29
CA ASN A 52 -11.19 17.99 7.99
C ASN A 52 -9.97 18.91 7.89
N ASP A 53 -8.74 18.39 7.87
CA ASP A 53 -7.54 19.21 7.66
C ASP A 53 -7.55 19.75 6.23
N GLU A 54 -7.41 21.06 6.05
CA GLU A 54 -7.46 21.73 4.74
C GLU A 54 -6.39 21.24 3.76
N ARG A 55 -5.30 20.65 4.28
CA ARG A 55 -4.23 20.06 3.48
C ARG A 55 -4.57 18.66 2.96
N VAL A 56 -5.64 18.02 3.46
CA VAL A 56 -6.04 16.65 3.10
C VAL A 56 -7.20 16.69 2.12
N LYS A 57 -6.99 16.11 0.94
CA LYS A 57 -8.02 15.93 -0.09
C LYS A 57 -8.26 14.45 -0.33
N ILE A 58 -9.48 13.99 -0.15
CA ILE A 58 -9.83 12.56 -0.22
C ILE A 58 -10.66 12.31 -1.46
N PHE A 59 -10.20 11.36 -2.29
CA PHE A 59 -10.87 10.92 -3.51
C PHE A 59 -11.13 9.41 -3.45
N THR A 60 -12.38 9.04 -3.66
CA THR A 60 -12.74 7.62 -3.85
C THR A 60 -12.52 7.27 -5.31
N THR A 61 -11.51 6.44 -5.57
CA THR A 61 -11.15 6.01 -6.93
C THR A 61 -10.55 4.61 -6.95
N ASP A 62 -10.89 3.84 -7.99
CA ASP A 62 -10.30 2.52 -8.21
C ASP A 62 -9.08 2.66 -9.14
N LEU A 63 -7.91 2.39 -8.60
CA LEU A 63 -6.65 2.44 -9.34
C LEU A 63 -6.44 1.26 -10.31
N CYS A 64 -7.33 0.25 -10.28
CA CYS A 64 -7.36 -0.79 -11.32
C CYS A 64 -7.76 -0.23 -12.69
N LEU A 65 -8.21 1.01 -12.74
CA LEU A 65 -8.55 1.75 -13.95
C LEU A 65 -7.64 2.98 -14.09
N PRO A 66 -7.39 3.46 -15.30
CA PRO A 66 -6.69 4.72 -15.51
C PRO A 66 -7.36 5.87 -14.76
N LEU A 67 -6.56 6.79 -14.22
CA LEU A 67 -7.09 7.99 -13.56
C LEU A 67 -7.93 8.81 -14.54
N GLN A 68 -9.10 9.26 -14.07
CA GLN A 68 -10.00 10.10 -14.87
C GLN A 68 -9.37 11.48 -15.10
N GLN A 69 -9.57 12.04 -16.28
CA GLN A 69 -9.01 13.36 -16.67
C GLN A 69 -9.40 14.48 -15.70
N GLY A 70 -10.60 14.44 -15.13
CA GLY A 70 -11.06 15.41 -14.13
C GLY A 70 -10.18 15.34 -12.85
N LEU A 71 -9.90 14.14 -12.37
CA LEU A 71 -9.03 13.93 -11.22
C LEU A 71 -7.59 14.36 -11.52
N ILE A 72 -7.02 13.97 -12.66
CA ILE A 72 -5.68 14.38 -13.10
C ILE A 72 -5.54 15.90 -13.07
N LYS A 73 -6.56 16.62 -13.54
CA LYS A 73 -6.56 18.09 -13.56
C LYS A 73 -6.56 18.69 -12.15
N GLU A 74 -7.26 18.06 -11.22
CA GLU A 74 -7.32 18.51 -9.81
C GLU A 74 -6.04 18.21 -9.04
N LEU A 75 -5.42 17.05 -9.28
CA LEU A 75 -4.12 16.68 -8.70
C LEU A 75 -3.04 17.70 -9.09
N GLY A 76 -3.02 18.12 -10.36
CA GLY A 76 -2.02 19.07 -10.87
C GLY A 76 -0.60 18.50 -10.81
N ASP A 77 0.35 19.33 -10.42
CA ASP A 77 1.77 18.97 -10.35
C ASP A 77 2.10 18.32 -9.00
N ILE A 78 2.47 17.05 -9.03
CA ILE A 78 2.74 16.20 -7.86
C ILE A 78 4.24 16.00 -7.67
N SER A 79 4.73 16.23 -6.44
CA SER A 79 6.14 16.05 -6.08
C SER A 79 6.46 14.62 -5.64
N TYR A 80 5.56 13.97 -4.91
CA TYR A 80 5.76 12.61 -4.37
C TYR A 80 4.52 11.74 -4.56
N ILE A 81 4.75 10.45 -4.81
CA ILE A 81 3.70 9.44 -4.79
C ILE A 81 4.11 8.33 -3.82
N PHE A 82 3.28 8.08 -2.81
CA PHE A 82 3.39 6.94 -1.91
C PHE A 82 2.32 5.93 -2.29
N HIS A 83 2.74 4.88 -3.00
CA HIS A 83 1.83 3.83 -3.47
C HIS A 83 1.76 2.70 -2.45
N VAL A 84 0.76 2.79 -1.56
CA VAL A 84 0.50 1.85 -0.45
C VAL A 84 -0.72 0.97 -0.73
N ALA A 85 -1.60 1.40 -1.64
CA ALA A 85 -2.81 0.66 -2.01
C ALA A 85 -2.49 -0.75 -2.50
N ALA A 86 -2.99 -1.76 -1.80
CA ALA A 86 -2.89 -3.15 -2.18
C ALA A 86 -3.91 -3.99 -1.39
N ASP A 87 -4.39 -5.08 -1.98
CA ASP A 87 -5.02 -6.16 -1.23
C ASP A 87 -3.92 -7.02 -0.60
N SER A 88 -4.01 -7.29 0.73
CA SER A 88 -2.87 -7.80 1.51
C SER A 88 -3.18 -9.01 2.40
N HIS A 89 -4.35 -9.65 2.25
CA HIS A 89 -4.71 -10.81 3.07
C HIS A 89 -4.32 -12.11 2.39
N VAL A 90 -3.32 -12.80 2.95
CA VAL A 90 -2.75 -14.03 2.35
C VAL A 90 -3.80 -15.12 2.15
N ASP A 91 -4.57 -15.48 3.21
CA ASP A 91 -5.57 -16.54 3.11
C ASP A 91 -6.64 -16.24 2.05
N ASN A 92 -7.09 -14.99 1.96
CA ASN A 92 -8.04 -14.59 0.92
C ASN A 92 -7.39 -14.71 -0.48
N SER A 93 -6.11 -14.40 -0.63
CA SER A 93 -5.40 -14.56 -1.90
C SER A 93 -5.26 -16.01 -2.33
N ILE A 94 -5.17 -16.94 -1.38
CA ILE A 94 -5.14 -18.38 -1.65
C ILE A 94 -6.53 -18.86 -2.09
N SER A 95 -7.59 -18.36 -1.44
CA SER A 95 -8.96 -18.75 -1.74
C SER A 95 -9.46 -18.18 -3.08
N ASP A 96 -9.09 -16.93 -3.41
CA ASP A 96 -9.48 -16.25 -4.65
C ASP A 96 -8.32 -15.37 -5.14
N PRO A 97 -7.38 -15.92 -5.92
CA PRO A 97 -6.16 -15.21 -6.33
C PRO A 97 -6.37 -14.12 -7.38
N VAL A 98 -7.38 -14.27 -8.26
CA VAL A 98 -7.55 -13.40 -9.43
C VAL A 98 -7.73 -11.93 -9.05
N PRO A 99 -8.63 -11.55 -8.12
CA PRO A 99 -8.76 -10.16 -7.69
C PRO A 99 -7.46 -9.56 -7.14
N PHE A 100 -6.66 -10.35 -6.39
CA PHE A 100 -5.38 -9.88 -5.83
C PHE A 100 -4.38 -9.50 -6.93
N VAL A 101 -4.22 -10.38 -7.93
CA VAL A 101 -3.32 -10.11 -9.06
C VAL A 101 -3.82 -8.90 -9.85
N GLN A 102 -5.09 -8.86 -10.21
CA GLN A 102 -5.67 -7.75 -10.95
C GLN A 102 -5.54 -6.43 -10.19
N ASN A 103 -5.88 -6.43 -8.91
CA ASN A 103 -5.81 -5.21 -8.11
C ASN A 103 -4.37 -4.72 -7.92
N ASN A 104 -3.47 -5.56 -7.42
CA ASN A 104 -2.14 -5.12 -7.03
C ASN A 104 -1.26 -4.78 -8.24
N VAL A 105 -1.40 -5.51 -9.35
CA VAL A 105 -0.62 -5.28 -10.56
C VAL A 105 -1.17 -4.10 -11.36
N ASN A 106 -2.48 -4.08 -11.63
CA ASN A 106 -3.06 -3.02 -12.45
C ASN A 106 -3.05 -1.67 -11.76
N SER A 107 -3.33 -1.62 -10.44
CA SER A 107 -3.25 -0.36 -9.72
C SER A 107 -1.85 0.25 -9.74
N THR A 108 -0.83 -0.60 -9.60
CA THR A 108 0.57 -0.17 -9.71
C THR A 108 0.89 0.33 -11.12
N LEU A 109 0.46 -0.40 -12.16
CA LEU A 109 0.69 -0.01 -13.55
C LEU A 109 0.04 1.35 -13.87
N HIS A 110 -1.23 1.54 -13.51
CA HIS A 110 -1.94 2.77 -13.85
C HIS A 110 -1.39 3.99 -13.11
N ILE A 111 -1.01 3.83 -11.82
CA ILE A 111 -0.40 4.95 -11.10
C ILE A 111 1.02 5.28 -11.61
N LEU A 112 1.77 4.29 -12.09
CA LEU A 112 3.05 4.50 -12.76
C LEU A 112 2.89 5.22 -14.11
N GLU A 113 1.89 4.85 -14.91
CA GLU A 113 1.59 5.54 -16.17
C GLU A 113 1.19 7.00 -15.96
N TYR A 114 0.45 7.31 -14.89
CA TYR A 114 0.20 8.68 -14.49
C TYR A 114 1.50 9.37 -14.03
N ALA A 115 2.26 8.72 -13.14
CA ALA A 115 3.49 9.27 -12.57
C ALA A 115 4.54 9.60 -13.65
N ARG A 116 4.62 8.79 -14.69
CA ARG A 116 5.55 9.00 -15.82
C ARG A 116 5.28 10.28 -16.61
N GLN A 117 4.07 10.85 -16.51
CA GLN A 117 3.69 12.08 -17.19
C GLN A 117 3.96 13.34 -16.34
N LEU A 118 4.36 13.18 -15.09
CA LEU A 118 4.63 14.29 -14.17
C LEU A 118 6.02 14.87 -14.38
N PRO A 119 6.15 16.15 -14.77
CA PRO A 119 7.44 16.74 -15.08
C PRO A 119 8.34 16.98 -13.85
N ASN A 120 7.73 17.13 -12.67
CA ASN A 120 8.43 17.52 -11.43
C ASN A 120 8.34 16.44 -10.35
N LEU A 121 8.09 15.19 -10.72
CA LEU A 121 8.06 14.08 -9.76
C LEU A 121 9.45 13.85 -9.17
N GLU A 122 9.58 14.07 -7.86
CA GLU A 122 10.84 13.87 -7.14
C GLU A 122 11.07 12.41 -6.76
N LYS A 123 10.04 11.73 -6.24
CA LYS A 123 10.08 10.29 -5.91
C LYS A 123 8.72 9.62 -6.06
N PHE A 124 8.78 8.37 -6.51
CA PHE A 124 7.70 7.40 -6.44
C PHE A 124 8.12 6.31 -5.45
N ILE A 125 7.39 6.16 -4.35
CA ILE A 125 7.69 5.19 -3.30
C ILE A 125 6.68 4.05 -3.39
N TYR A 126 7.15 2.84 -3.73
CA TYR A 126 6.33 1.64 -3.80
C TYR A 126 6.50 0.82 -2.53
N PHE A 127 5.39 0.55 -1.83
CA PHE A 127 5.38 -0.32 -0.66
C PHE A 127 5.22 -1.77 -1.08
N SER A 128 6.33 -2.51 -1.15
CA SER A 128 6.38 -3.94 -1.34
C SER A 128 6.43 -4.69 0.00
N THR A 129 6.77 -5.96 -0.01
CA THR A 129 6.82 -6.84 1.14
C THR A 129 8.05 -7.75 1.07
N ASP A 130 8.57 -8.16 2.21
CA ASP A 130 9.60 -9.19 2.34
C ASP A 130 9.13 -10.56 1.87
N GLU A 131 7.81 -10.81 1.86
CA GLU A 131 7.23 -12.06 1.39
C GLU A 131 7.55 -12.39 -0.08
N VAL A 132 8.00 -11.41 -0.87
CA VAL A 132 8.45 -11.66 -2.26
C VAL A 132 9.69 -12.57 -2.30
N TYR A 133 10.49 -12.59 -1.25
CA TYR A 133 11.67 -13.45 -1.15
C TYR A 133 11.36 -14.85 -0.62
N GLY A 134 10.16 -15.06 -0.06
CA GLY A 134 9.78 -16.32 0.59
C GLY A 134 10.45 -16.52 1.94
N SER A 135 10.28 -17.74 2.49
CA SER A 135 10.85 -18.08 3.79
C SER A 135 12.38 -18.21 3.71
N ALA A 136 13.09 -17.48 4.55
CA ALA A 136 14.53 -17.61 4.66
C ALA A 136 14.92 -18.92 5.35
N PRO A 137 15.96 -19.63 4.90
CA PRO A 137 16.52 -20.76 5.64
C PRO A 137 17.00 -20.35 7.04
N VAL A 138 16.99 -21.29 7.97
CA VAL A 138 17.45 -21.02 9.35
C VAL A 138 18.88 -20.45 9.35
N GLY A 139 19.05 -19.31 10.03
CA GLY A 139 20.32 -18.61 10.13
C GLY A 139 20.71 -17.76 8.92
N LYS A 140 19.81 -17.59 7.94
CA LYS A 140 20.00 -16.68 6.81
C LYS A 140 19.04 -15.49 6.88
N ASN A 141 19.54 -14.33 6.47
CA ASN A 141 18.73 -13.16 6.16
C ASN A 141 18.81 -12.90 4.66
N TYR A 142 17.69 -12.44 4.08
CA TYR A 142 17.68 -11.95 2.71
C TYR A 142 18.06 -10.47 2.67
N SER A 143 18.69 -10.07 1.56
CA SER A 143 18.99 -8.67 1.25
C SER A 143 18.18 -8.24 0.02
N GLU A 144 18.16 -6.94 -0.21
CA GLU A 144 17.61 -6.37 -1.45
C GLU A 144 18.39 -6.94 -2.65
N GLY A 145 17.67 -7.35 -3.69
CA GLY A 145 18.28 -7.95 -4.89
C GLY A 145 18.33 -9.49 -4.88
N GLU A 146 17.91 -10.16 -3.82
CA GLU A 146 17.69 -11.61 -3.86
C GLU A 146 16.60 -11.99 -4.86
N ARG A 147 16.64 -13.22 -5.39
CA ARG A 147 15.62 -13.71 -6.31
C ARG A 147 14.28 -13.87 -5.60
N PHE A 148 13.22 -13.42 -6.25
CA PHE A 148 11.87 -13.66 -5.75
C PHE A 148 11.56 -15.15 -5.69
N ASN A 149 10.96 -15.56 -4.56
CA ASN A 149 10.51 -16.91 -4.29
C ASN A 149 9.15 -16.85 -3.59
N CYS A 150 8.18 -16.24 -4.25
CA CYS A 150 6.86 -15.96 -3.70
C CYS A 150 6.13 -17.24 -3.29
N GLY A 151 5.69 -17.32 -2.03
CA GLY A 151 5.04 -18.50 -1.48
C GLY A 151 3.51 -18.54 -1.61
N ASN A 152 2.88 -17.44 -2.05
CA ASN A 152 1.42 -17.31 -2.16
C ASN A 152 1.03 -16.29 -3.24
N PRO A 153 -0.26 -16.25 -3.68
CA PRO A 153 -0.70 -15.32 -4.71
C PRO A 153 -0.56 -13.84 -4.34
N TYR A 154 -0.73 -13.48 -3.07
CA TYR A 154 -0.48 -12.11 -2.61
C TYR A 154 0.97 -11.71 -2.84
N SER A 155 1.92 -12.49 -2.31
CA SER A 155 3.36 -12.17 -2.49
C SER A 155 3.76 -12.19 -3.97
N ALA A 156 3.19 -13.10 -4.78
CA ALA A 156 3.41 -13.11 -6.22
C ALA A 156 2.88 -11.84 -6.91
N SER A 157 1.71 -11.36 -6.54
CA SER A 157 1.16 -10.11 -7.08
C SER A 157 2.00 -8.88 -6.70
N LYS A 158 2.55 -8.86 -5.48
CA LYS A 158 3.45 -7.80 -5.02
C LYS A 158 4.80 -7.85 -5.74
N GLY A 159 5.38 -9.04 -5.92
CA GLY A 159 6.61 -9.23 -6.68
C GLY A 159 6.46 -8.86 -8.15
N ALA A 160 5.34 -9.20 -8.78
CA ALA A 160 5.04 -8.78 -10.15
C ALA A 160 4.96 -7.25 -10.27
N ALA A 161 4.27 -6.58 -9.35
CA ALA A 161 4.19 -5.13 -9.31
C ALA A 161 5.55 -4.46 -9.03
N GLU A 162 6.39 -5.07 -8.19
CA GLU A 162 7.76 -4.63 -7.93
C GLU A 162 8.62 -4.73 -9.20
N CYS A 163 8.52 -5.84 -9.96
CA CYS A 163 9.20 -5.97 -11.26
C CYS A 163 8.75 -4.88 -12.25
N ILE A 164 7.47 -4.51 -12.25
CA ILE A 164 6.98 -3.39 -13.07
C ILE A 164 7.61 -2.08 -12.61
N CYS A 165 7.67 -1.78 -11.32
CA CYS A 165 8.34 -0.61 -10.79
C CYS A 165 9.82 -0.55 -11.24
N GLN A 166 10.55 -1.66 -11.11
CA GLN A 166 11.94 -1.76 -11.56
C GLN A 166 12.08 -1.49 -13.07
N SER A 167 11.15 -2.04 -13.87
CA SER A 167 11.16 -1.83 -15.33
C SER A 167 10.95 -0.35 -15.68
N TYR A 168 10.07 0.35 -14.97
CA TYR A 168 9.82 1.79 -15.16
C TYR A 168 11.01 2.65 -14.72
N ALA A 169 11.68 2.30 -13.64
CA ALA A 169 12.93 2.96 -13.25
C ALA A 169 14.01 2.80 -14.33
N ASN A 170 14.20 1.57 -14.82
CA ASN A 170 15.25 1.26 -15.80
C ASN A 170 14.96 1.81 -17.21
N THR A 171 13.71 1.71 -17.66
CA THR A 171 13.33 2.07 -19.04
C THR A 171 13.08 3.56 -19.20
N TYR A 172 12.43 4.18 -18.22
CA TYR A 172 12.01 5.58 -18.30
C TYR A 172 12.78 6.51 -17.37
N GLY A 173 13.74 5.99 -16.59
CA GLY A 173 14.52 6.79 -15.65
C GLY A 173 13.70 7.35 -14.48
N MET A 174 12.56 6.73 -14.14
CA MET A 174 11.69 7.23 -13.08
C MET A 174 12.38 7.13 -11.71
N PRO A 175 12.22 8.14 -10.83
CA PRO A 175 12.87 8.17 -9.53
C PRO A 175 12.12 7.28 -8.50
N ILE A 176 12.15 5.97 -8.70
CA ILE A 176 11.41 4.99 -7.90
C ILE A 176 12.24 4.51 -6.71
N ILE A 177 11.60 4.42 -5.55
CA ILE A 177 12.10 3.74 -4.35
C ILE A 177 11.14 2.58 -4.05
N ILE A 178 11.70 1.39 -3.82
CA ILE A 178 10.94 0.20 -3.44
C ILE A 178 11.30 -0.14 -1.99
N THR A 179 10.30 -0.43 -1.16
CA THR A 179 10.49 -0.85 0.23
C THR A 179 9.96 -2.27 0.41
N ASN A 180 10.79 -3.18 0.87
CA ASN A 180 10.38 -4.55 1.20
C ASN A 180 10.14 -4.63 2.72
N THR A 181 8.96 -4.16 3.14
CA THR A 181 8.59 -4.09 4.55
C THR A 181 8.22 -5.45 5.10
N MET A 182 8.71 -5.76 6.29
CA MET A 182 8.25 -6.91 7.07
C MET A 182 6.85 -6.66 7.66
N ASN A 183 6.32 -7.64 8.40
CA ASN A 183 5.02 -7.50 9.04
C ASN A 183 4.97 -6.30 9.97
N VAL A 184 4.00 -5.41 9.72
CA VAL A 184 3.73 -4.24 10.55
C VAL A 184 2.56 -4.52 11.49
N ILE A 185 2.65 -4.01 12.72
CA ILE A 185 1.61 -4.09 13.74
C ILE A 185 1.38 -2.70 14.33
N GLY A 186 0.16 -2.42 14.74
CA GLY A 186 -0.18 -1.14 15.35
C GLY A 186 -1.66 -0.96 15.60
N GLU A 187 -2.00 0.19 16.11
CA GLU A 187 -3.38 0.59 16.36
C GLU A 187 -4.20 0.61 15.06
N ARG A 188 -5.49 0.30 15.17
CA ARG A 188 -6.44 0.31 14.04
C ARG A 188 -6.10 -0.69 12.92
N GLN A 189 -5.21 -1.68 13.17
CA GLN A 189 -5.00 -2.78 12.25
C GLN A 189 -6.27 -3.61 12.09
N HIS A 190 -6.55 -4.09 10.87
CA HIS A 190 -7.78 -4.84 10.59
C HIS A 190 -7.86 -6.13 11.43
N PRO A 191 -9.03 -6.44 12.03
CA PRO A 191 -9.19 -7.59 12.93
C PRO A 191 -8.92 -8.97 12.33
N GLU A 192 -8.86 -9.09 11.01
CA GLU A 192 -8.50 -10.35 10.33
C GLU A 192 -7.02 -10.72 10.50
N LYS A 193 -6.16 -9.72 10.75
CA LYS A 193 -4.72 -9.94 10.91
C LYS A 193 -4.41 -10.67 12.23
N PHE A 194 -3.28 -11.41 12.25
CA PHE A 194 -2.95 -12.34 13.33
C PHE A 194 -2.99 -11.68 14.72
N ILE A 195 -2.24 -10.59 14.94
CA ILE A 195 -2.14 -9.97 16.27
C ILE A 195 -3.49 -9.41 16.75
N PRO A 196 -4.25 -8.58 15.99
CA PRO A 196 -5.57 -8.12 16.41
C PRO A 196 -6.53 -9.28 16.68
N LYS A 197 -6.50 -10.33 15.83
CA LYS A 197 -7.33 -11.52 15.98
C LYS A 197 -7.02 -12.27 17.27
N VAL A 198 -5.73 -12.43 17.62
CA VAL A 198 -5.28 -13.07 18.86
C VAL A 198 -5.75 -12.26 20.08
N ILE A 199 -5.53 -10.94 20.06
CA ILE A 199 -5.97 -10.05 21.16
C ILE A 199 -7.47 -10.18 21.37
N LYS A 200 -8.27 -10.09 20.29
CA LYS A 200 -9.75 -10.22 20.37
C LYS A 200 -10.17 -11.56 20.96
N LYS A 201 -9.57 -12.66 20.52
CA LYS A 201 -9.86 -14.01 21.03
C LYS A 201 -9.54 -14.14 22.51
N ILE A 202 -8.37 -13.66 22.95
CA ILE A 202 -7.97 -13.70 24.36
C ILE A 202 -8.96 -12.89 25.23
N LEU A 203 -9.33 -11.67 24.79
CA LEU A 203 -10.28 -10.84 25.51
C LEU A 203 -11.68 -11.48 25.63
N ASN A 204 -12.06 -12.30 24.65
CA ASN A 204 -13.33 -13.05 24.66
C ASN A 204 -13.23 -14.42 25.39
N GLY A 205 -12.07 -14.80 25.94
CA GLY A 205 -11.86 -16.12 26.53
C GLY A 205 -11.82 -17.28 25.53
N GLU A 206 -11.60 -16.98 24.25
CA GLU A 206 -11.56 -17.98 23.17
C GLU A 206 -10.13 -18.57 23.02
N THR A 207 -10.06 -19.82 22.56
CA THR A 207 -8.79 -20.48 22.26
C THR A 207 -8.15 -19.91 21.01
N VAL A 208 -6.84 -19.63 21.08
CA VAL A 208 -6.02 -19.24 19.94
C VAL A 208 -5.37 -20.47 19.33
N THR A 209 -5.60 -20.71 18.05
CA THR A 209 -4.92 -21.76 17.30
C THR A 209 -3.71 -21.16 16.58
N ILE A 210 -2.53 -21.70 16.85
CA ILE A 210 -1.30 -21.38 16.13
C ILE A 210 -1.03 -22.53 15.17
N HIS A 211 -0.94 -22.23 13.89
CA HIS A 211 -0.55 -23.21 12.90
C HIS A 211 0.97 -23.36 12.95
N SER A 212 1.46 -24.59 13.17
CA SER A 212 2.87 -24.94 13.00
C SER A 212 3.07 -25.50 11.59
N ASN A 213 4.14 -25.10 10.95
CA ASN A 213 4.61 -25.75 9.72
C ASN A 213 5.21 -27.12 10.06
#